data_60d2999d29cca583e7106f0dd6f0ee2f
#
_entry.id   60d2999d29cca583e7106f0dd6f0ee2f
#
_cell.length_a   1.000
_cell.length_b   1.000
_cell.length_c   1.000
_cell.angle_alpha   90.00
_cell.angle_beta   90.00
_cell.angle_gamma   90.00
#
_symmetry.space_group_name_H-M   'P 1'
#
loop_
_entity.id
_entity.type
_entity.pdbx_description
1 polymer ?
#
loop_
_entity_poly.entity_id
_entity_poly.type
_entity_poly.pdbx_seq_one_letter_code
_entity_poly.pdbx_strand_id
1 'polypeptide(L)'
;MTVPTVTVQLFASYAESFGDRTLKIPLEPGGTVGDLVRRIRSLPGAYALPESPRVAVNRKFATHDQLVGEMDEVALIPPVAGG
;
A
#
# COMPACT_ATOMS: atom_id res chain seq x y z
N MET A 1 -20.71 11.74 -5.14
CA MET A 1 -20.29 10.33 -5.03
C MET A 1 -18.90 10.26 -4.46
N THR A 2 -18.69 9.36 -3.52
CA THR A 2 -17.37 9.21 -2.89
C THR A 2 -16.62 8.05 -3.55
N VAL A 3 -15.33 8.26 -3.75
CA VAL A 3 -14.45 7.19 -4.23
C VAL A 3 -14.18 6.24 -3.07
N PRO A 4 -14.22 4.91 -3.27
CA PRO A 4 -13.86 3.99 -2.20
C PRO A 4 -12.45 4.23 -1.70
N THR A 5 -12.25 4.01 -0.41
CA THR A 5 -10.96 4.22 0.22
C THR A 5 -10.38 2.89 0.68
N VAL A 6 -9.15 2.61 0.25
CA VAL A 6 -8.41 1.43 0.68
C VAL A 6 -7.53 1.84 1.86
N THR A 7 -7.62 1.11 2.96
CA THR A 7 -6.77 1.35 4.13
C THR A 7 -5.55 0.46 4.03
N VAL A 8 -4.37 1.09 4.03
CA VAL A 8 -3.10 0.39 3.88
C VAL A 8 -2.35 0.46 5.21
N GLN A 9 -1.98 -0.69 5.76
CA GLN A 9 -1.21 -0.76 6.99
C GLN A 9 0.27 -0.60 6.70
N LEU A 10 0.95 0.15 7.54
CA LEU A 10 2.37 0.42 7.41
C LEU A 10 3.12 -0.12 8.62
N PHE A 11 4.31 -0.65 8.38
CA PHE A 11 5.15 -1.21 9.44
C PHE A 11 6.56 -0.63 9.38
N ALA A 12 7.21 -0.64 10.54
CA ALA A 12 8.63 -0.33 10.67
C ALA A 12 9.02 0.96 9.93
N SER A 13 10.00 0.86 9.02
CA SER A 13 10.51 2.04 8.31
C SER A 13 9.46 2.78 7.51
N TYR A 14 8.44 2.07 7.01
CA TYR A 14 7.39 2.74 6.24
C TYR A 14 6.49 3.56 7.16
N ALA A 15 6.15 3.03 8.34
CA ALA A 15 5.38 3.80 9.30
C ALA A 15 6.14 5.06 9.71
N GLU A 16 7.45 4.95 9.87
CA GLU A 16 8.29 6.09 10.21
C GLU A 16 8.35 7.12 9.10
N SER A 17 8.56 6.67 7.86
CA SER A 17 8.73 7.60 6.74
C SER A 17 7.45 8.35 6.41
N PHE A 18 6.29 7.70 6.52
CA PHE A 18 5.02 8.36 6.26
C PHE A 18 4.47 9.09 7.48
N GLY A 19 5.01 8.79 8.66
CA GLY A 19 4.55 9.42 9.90
C GLY A 19 3.20 8.92 10.38
N ASP A 20 2.81 7.71 9.96
CA ASP A 20 1.52 7.14 10.32
C ASP A 20 1.61 5.62 10.22
N ARG A 21 0.70 4.95 10.90
CA ARG A 21 0.59 3.49 10.84
C ARG A 21 -0.32 3.02 9.73
N THR A 22 -1.15 3.90 9.21
CA THR A 22 -2.06 3.57 8.12
C THR A 22 -2.11 4.72 7.13
N LEU A 23 -2.39 4.37 5.88
CA LEU A 23 -2.72 5.34 4.85
C LEU A 23 -4.12 5.04 4.34
N LYS A 24 -4.88 6.07 4.03
CA LYS A 24 -6.19 5.93 3.42
C LYS A 24 -6.10 6.45 2.00
N ILE A 25 -6.19 5.54 1.05
CA ILE A 25 -5.92 5.83 -0.36
C ILE A 25 -7.22 5.69 -1.16
N PRO A 26 -7.70 6.77 -1.79
CA PRO A 26 -8.83 6.65 -2.70
C PRO A 26 -8.45 5.79 -3.90
N LEU A 27 -9.28 4.81 -4.22
CA LEU A 27 -9.03 3.93 -5.35
C LEU A 27 -10.35 3.57 -6.01
N GLU A 28 -10.45 3.84 -7.31
CA GLU A 28 -11.64 3.56 -8.05
C GLU A 28 -11.94 2.06 -8.08
N PRO A 29 -13.22 1.66 -8.18
CA PRO A 29 -13.55 0.24 -8.38
C PRO A 29 -12.83 -0.31 -9.60
N GLY A 30 -12.30 -1.51 -9.47
CA GLY A 30 -11.49 -2.11 -10.53
C GLY A 30 -10.02 -1.74 -10.48
N GLY A 31 -9.62 -0.93 -9.50
CA GLY A 31 -8.22 -0.60 -9.32
C GLY A 31 -7.39 -1.81 -8.88
N THR A 32 -6.12 -1.77 -9.22
CA THR A 32 -5.19 -2.86 -8.92
C THR A 32 -4.21 -2.46 -7.83
N VAL A 33 -3.47 -3.44 -7.33
CA VAL A 33 -2.36 -3.20 -6.39
C VAL A 33 -1.37 -2.21 -7.01
N GLY A 34 -1.07 -2.34 -8.31
CA GLY A 34 -0.18 -1.40 -8.98
C GLY A 34 -0.70 0.03 -8.98
N ASP A 35 -2.01 0.19 -9.19
CA ASP A 35 -2.63 1.51 -9.11
C ASP A 35 -2.52 2.09 -7.71
N LEU A 36 -2.72 1.26 -6.71
CA LEU A 36 -2.61 1.66 -5.31
C LEU A 36 -1.18 2.13 -5.01
N VAL A 37 -0.18 1.36 -5.43
CA VAL A 37 1.22 1.71 -5.20
C VAL A 37 1.57 3.04 -5.87
N ARG A 38 1.08 3.26 -7.09
CA ARG A 38 1.33 4.53 -7.78
C ARG A 38 0.79 5.72 -7.00
N ARG A 39 -0.39 5.59 -6.43
CA ARG A 39 -0.96 6.67 -5.61
C ARG A 39 -0.14 6.90 -4.35
N ILE A 40 0.31 5.82 -3.70
CA ILE A 40 1.12 5.93 -2.50
C ILE A 40 2.45 6.61 -2.80
N ARG A 41 3.05 6.34 -3.96
CA ARG A 41 4.32 6.95 -4.34
C ARG A 41 4.27 8.48 -4.47
N SER A 42 3.10 9.03 -4.70
CA SER A 42 2.95 10.48 -4.81
C SER A 42 2.79 11.17 -3.47
N LEU A 43 2.76 10.43 -2.37
CA LEU A 43 2.55 11.00 -1.04
C LEU A 43 3.88 11.37 -0.38
N PRO A 44 3.86 12.37 0.53
CA PRO A 44 5.03 12.65 1.37
C PRO A 44 5.40 11.41 2.18
N GLY A 45 6.67 11.09 2.25
CA GLY A 45 7.14 9.89 2.96
C GLY A 45 7.43 8.71 2.06
N ALA A 46 7.07 8.80 0.79
CA ALA A 46 7.24 7.68 -0.15
C ALA A 46 8.71 7.40 -0.51
N TYR A 47 9.62 8.27 -0.09
CA TYR A 47 11.04 8.09 -0.39
C TYR A 47 11.60 6.76 0.15
N ALA A 48 10.96 6.18 1.16
CA ALA A 48 11.42 4.92 1.74
C ALA A 48 11.02 3.69 0.92
N LEU A 49 10.13 3.85 -0.06
CA LEU A 49 9.66 2.73 -0.85
C LEU A 49 10.66 2.34 -1.93
N PRO A 50 10.96 1.03 -2.07
CA PRO A 50 11.75 0.57 -3.20
C PRO A 50 10.95 0.66 -4.49
N GLU A 51 11.59 0.35 -5.61
CA GLU A 51 10.94 0.41 -6.91
C GLU A 51 9.73 -0.50 -7.00
N SER A 52 9.83 -1.70 -6.42
CA SER A 52 8.72 -2.66 -6.39
C SER A 52 8.44 -3.08 -4.96
N PRO A 53 7.69 -2.27 -4.21
CA PRO A 53 7.39 -2.62 -2.82
C PRO A 53 6.49 -3.84 -2.76
N ARG A 54 6.67 -4.65 -1.74
CA ARG A 54 5.83 -5.81 -1.52
C ARG A 54 4.52 -5.38 -0.88
N VAL A 55 3.42 -5.88 -1.43
CA VAL A 55 2.09 -5.60 -0.91
C VAL A 55 1.43 -6.91 -0.55
N ALA A 56 0.87 -6.99 0.64
CA ALA A 56 0.06 -8.13 1.05
C ALA A 56 -1.40 -7.71 1.03
N VAL A 57 -2.25 -8.55 0.46
CA VAL A 57 -3.68 -8.35 0.43
C VAL A 57 -4.31 -9.57 1.08
N ASN A 58 -5.06 -9.31 2.16
CA ASN A 58 -5.68 -10.37 2.96
C ASN A 58 -4.65 -11.43 3.40
N ARG A 59 -3.48 -10.94 3.83
CA ARG A 59 -2.38 -11.74 4.40
C ARG A 59 -1.64 -12.60 3.40
N LYS A 60 -1.79 -12.31 2.10
CA LYS A 60 -1.05 -13.01 1.05
C LYS A 60 -0.36 -11.98 0.17
N PHE A 61 0.87 -12.25 -0.23
CA PHE A 61 1.55 -11.37 -1.16
C PHE A 61 0.79 -11.32 -2.47
N ALA A 62 0.62 -10.11 -2.98
CA ALA A 62 -0.17 -9.86 -4.16
C ALA A 62 0.71 -9.41 -5.31
N THR A 63 0.29 -9.73 -6.53
CA THR A 63 0.90 -9.21 -7.74
C THR A 63 0.31 -7.84 -8.05
N HIS A 64 0.99 -7.07 -8.89
CA HIS A 64 0.56 -5.72 -9.21
C HIS A 64 -0.75 -5.66 -9.99
N ASP A 65 -1.10 -6.73 -10.68
CA ASP A 65 -2.34 -6.79 -11.46
C ASP A 65 -3.54 -7.32 -10.65
N GLN A 66 -3.32 -7.68 -9.39
CA GLN A 66 -4.41 -8.15 -8.55
C GLN A 66 -5.36 -7.01 -8.21
N LEU A 67 -6.66 -7.26 -8.32
CA LEU A 67 -7.67 -6.28 -7.92
C LEU A 67 -7.68 -6.11 -6.41
N VAL A 68 -7.91 -4.88 -5.96
CA VAL A 68 -7.97 -4.57 -4.54
C VAL A 68 -9.05 -3.52 -4.31
N GLY A 69 -9.73 -3.61 -3.18
CA GLY A 69 -10.81 -2.69 -2.86
C GLY A 69 -10.89 -2.38 -1.37
N GLU A 70 -11.90 -1.60 -1.01
CA GLU A 70 -12.05 -1.09 0.36
C GLU A 70 -12.29 -2.17 1.40
N MET A 71 -12.77 -3.34 0.99
CA MET A 71 -13.01 -4.44 1.92
C MET A 71 -11.77 -5.29 2.18
N ASP A 72 -10.70 -5.04 1.46
CA ASP A 72 -9.49 -5.84 1.60
C ASP A 72 -8.58 -5.30 2.70
N GLU A 73 -7.92 -6.22 3.39
CA GLU A 73 -6.87 -5.88 4.35
C GLU A 73 -5.55 -5.76 3.59
N VAL A 74 -5.01 -4.55 3.50
CA VAL A 74 -3.84 -4.28 2.68
C VAL A 74 -2.69 -3.82 3.57
N ALA A 75 -1.49 -4.31 3.29
CA ALA A 75 -0.29 -3.92 4.02
C ALA A 75 0.89 -3.76 3.08
N LEU A 76 1.70 -2.73 3.32
CA LEU A 76 3.01 -2.59 2.69
C LEU A 76 4.04 -3.26 3.58
N ILE A 77 4.78 -4.21 3.01
CA ILE A 77 5.72 -5.02 3.79
C ILE A 77 7.14 -4.56 3.49
N PRO A 78 7.84 -3.98 4.46
CA PRO A 78 9.23 -3.56 4.24
C PRO A 78 10.15 -4.76 4.05
N PRO A 79 11.29 -4.56 3.36
CA PRO A 79 12.27 -5.64 3.26
C PRO A 79 12.81 -5.99 4.65
N VAL A 80 13.12 -7.26 4.84
CA VAL A 80 13.66 -7.74 6.11
C VAL A 80 15.14 -7.39 6.17
N ALA A 81 15.54 -6.66 7.22
CA ALA A 81 16.93 -6.27 7.40
C ALA A 81 17.77 -7.48 7.77
N GLY A 82 18.95 -7.56 7.21
CA GLY A 82 19.93 -8.57 7.56
C GLY A 82 19.56 -9.98 7.22
N GLY A 83 18.63 -10.13 6.33
CA GLY A 83 18.03 -11.40 5.93
C GLY A 83 18.98 -12.50 5.61
#